data_d912e2078b153dbad89b3a1be3d39774
#
_entry.id   d912e2078b153dbad89b3a1be3d39774
#
_cell.length_a   1.000
_cell.length_b   1.000
_cell.length_c   1.000
_cell.angle_alpha   90.00
_cell.angle_beta   90.00
_cell.angle_gamma   90.00
#
_symmetry.space_group_name_H-M   'P 1'
#
loop_
_entity.id
_entity.type
_entity.pdbx_description
1 polymer ?
#
loop_
_entity_poly.entity_id
_entity_poly.type
_entity_poly.pdbx_seq_one_letter_code
_entity_poly.pdbx_strand_id
1 'polypeptide(L)'
;MTSPLRVVLDTNVVLSALVFGGGQAGQLRRAWQAGAFVLLVSAVTVQELLRVLAYPKFDLTRADQDELLADYLPYAQTVRMPQPPPRVPECRDPLDIPFLQLALTGQAQRLVSGDEDLLVLAQAFHLATGCRIITMAALLSEMTAGEVAPEG
;
A
#
# COMPACT_ATOMS: atom_id res chain seq x y z
N MET A 1 -23.08 -9.11 3.14
CA MET A 1 -21.64 -9.37 3.11
C MET A 1 -20.89 -8.17 2.65
N THR A 2 -19.89 -7.78 3.42
CA THR A 2 -19.03 -6.69 3.03
C THR A 2 -17.82 -7.24 2.29
N SER A 3 -17.47 -6.59 1.18
CA SER A 3 -16.24 -6.93 0.48
C SER A 3 -15.04 -6.46 1.30
N PRO A 4 -13.90 -7.16 1.23
CA PRO A 4 -12.68 -6.67 1.85
C PRO A 4 -12.31 -5.29 1.32
N LEU A 5 -11.68 -4.47 2.15
CA LEU A 5 -11.13 -3.20 1.69
C LEU A 5 -10.11 -3.41 0.58
N ARG A 6 -10.10 -2.52 -0.37
CA ARG A 6 -9.10 -2.47 -1.43
C ARG A 6 -8.07 -1.42 -1.03
N VAL A 7 -6.81 -1.84 -0.92
CA VAL A 7 -5.77 -1.06 -0.25
C VAL A 7 -4.52 -0.95 -1.12
N VAL A 8 -3.97 0.25 -1.20
CA VAL A 8 -2.65 0.51 -1.79
C VAL A 8 -1.69 0.84 -0.65
N LEU A 9 -0.53 0.22 -0.65
CA LEU A 9 0.54 0.51 0.30
C LEU A 9 1.68 1.20 -0.44
N ASP A 10 2.17 2.35 0.07
CA ASP A 10 3.33 2.96 -0.56
C ASP A 10 4.60 2.13 -0.29
N THR A 11 5.66 2.43 -1.01
CA THR A 11 6.89 1.64 -0.96
C THR A 11 7.47 1.57 0.45
N ASN A 12 7.48 2.67 1.19
CA ASN A 12 8.08 2.68 2.52
C ASN A 12 7.28 1.83 3.51
N VAL A 13 5.97 1.78 3.37
CA VAL A 13 5.12 0.93 4.18
C VAL A 13 5.42 -0.55 3.91
N VAL A 14 5.53 -0.92 2.63
CA VAL A 14 5.88 -2.29 2.24
C VAL A 14 7.25 -2.66 2.76
N LEU A 15 8.24 -1.76 2.61
CA LEU A 15 9.60 -1.99 3.12
C LEU A 15 9.61 -2.23 4.63
N SER A 16 8.86 -1.43 5.38
CA SER A 16 8.78 -1.61 6.82
C SER A 16 8.26 -3.01 7.18
N ALA A 17 7.25 -3.46 6.46
CA ALA A 17 6.64 -4.77 6.72
C ALA A 17 7.55 -5.93 6.31
N LEU A 18 8.25 -5.79 5.18
CA LEU A 18 9.08 -6.88 4.65
C LEU A 18 10.46 -6.95 5.30
N VAL A 19 11.11 -5.80 5.46
CA VAL A 19 12.53 -5.77 5.89
C VAL A 19 12.64 -5.74 7.40
N PHE A 20 11.79 -4.97 8.08
CA PHE A 20 11.91 -4.76 9.51
C PHE A 20 10.95 -5.60 10.35
N GLY A 21 9.85 -6.02 9.80
CA GLY A 21 9.01 -7.15 10.22
C GLY A 21 8.46 -7.20 11.65
N GLY A 22 8.76 -6.23 12.52
CA GLY A 22 8.31 -6.26 13.91
C GLY A 22 7.11 -5.35 14.18
N GLY A 23 6.43 -5.52 15.30
CA GLY A 23 5.36 -4.63 15.76
C GLY A 23 4.24 -4.47 14.76
N GLN A 24 3.85 -3.23 14.50
CA GLN A 24 2.77 -2.91 13.56
C GLN A 24 3.08 -3.39 12.14
N ALA A 25 4.33 -3.25 11.71
CA ALA A 25 4.73 -3.69 10.39
C ALA A 25 4.53 -5.20 10.21
N GLY A 26 4.84 -5.99 11.24
CA GLY A 26 4.58 -7.42 11.22
C GLY A 26 3.08 -7.75 11.22
N GLN A 27 2.28 -6.98 11.94
CA GLN A 27 0.81 -7.13 11.90
C GLN A 27 0.26 -6.87 10.51
N LEU A 28 0.76 -5.84 9.84
CA LEU A 28 0.34 -5.51 8.48
C LEU A 28 0.66 -6.65 7.51
N ARG A 29 1.88 -7.19 7.61
CA ARG A 29 2.30 -8.31 6.77
C ARG A 29 1.41 -9.53 6.96
N ARG A 30 1.13 -9.89 8.20
CA ARG A 30 0.22 -11.00 8.50
C ARG A 30 -1.18 -10.75 7.97
N ALA A 31 -1.65 -9.50 8.04
CA ALA A 31 -2.98 -9.13 7.57
C ALA A 31 -3.12 -9.34 6.06
N TRP A 32 -2.14 -8.89 5.26
CA TRP A 32 -2.26 -9.10 3.81
C TRP A 32 -2.12 -10.57 3.43
N GLN A 33 -1.27 -11.32 4.14
CA GLN A 33 -1.11 -12.75 3.88
C GLN A 33 -2.36 -13.55 4.23
N ALA A 34 -3.12 -13.08 5.22
CA ALA A 34 -4.37 -13.70 5.63
C ALA A 34 -5.57 -13.24 4.78
N GLY A 35 -5.36 -12.32 3.83
CA GLY A 35 -6.45 -11.82 3.00
C GLY A 35 -7.39 -10.86 3.72
N ALA A 36 -6.92 -10.20 4.78
CA ALA A 36 -7.76 -9.25 5.52
C ALA A 36 -8.16 -8.05 4.67
N PHE A 37 -7.41 -7.74 3.62
CA PHE A 37 -7.76 -6.73 2.63
C PHE A 37 -7.20 -7.15 1.27
N VAL A 38 -7.72 -6.52 0.20
CA VAL A 38 -7.22 -6.73 -1.14
C VAL A 38 -6.05 -5.77 -1.37
N LEU A 39 -4.86 -6.32 -1.55
CA LEU A 39 -3.65 -5.53 -1.76
C LEU A 39 -3.50 -5.25 -3.25
N LEU A 40 -3.43 -3.98 -3.62
CA LEU A 40 -3.34 -3.56 -5.02
C LEU A 40 -1.92 -3.13 -5.37
N VAL A 41 -1.46 -3.55 -6.54
CA VAL A 41 -0.18 -3.12 -7.11
C VAL A 41 -0.36 -2.80 -8.59
N SER A 42 0.58 -2.04 -9.14
CA SER A 42 0.69 -1.83 -10.59
C SER A 42 2.12 -2.15 -11.01
N ALA A 43 2.35 -2.23 -12.31
CA ALA A 43 3.70 -2.48 -12.83
C ALA A 43 4.69 -1.42 -12.33
N VAL A 44 4.27 -0.15 -12.32
CA VAL A 44 5.14 0.95 -11.90
C VAL A 44 5.48 0.87 -10.41
N THR A 45 4.49 0.59 -9.55
CA THR A 45 4.74 0.51 -8.11
C THR A 45 5.59 -0.71 -7.76
N VAL A 46 5.42 -1.83 -8.46
CA VAL A 46 6.27 -3.01 -8.28
C VAL A 46 7.70 -2.72 -8.71
N GLN A 47 7.90 -2.05 -9.84
CA GLN A 47 9.23 -1.68 -10.30
C GLN A 47 9.95 -0.79 -9.30
N GLU A 48 9.25 0.14 -8.68
CA GLU A 48 9.84 0.97 -7.63
C GLU A 48 10.28 0.14 -6.43
N LEU A 49 9.43 -0.77 -5.99
CA LEU A 49 9.78 -1.66 -4.88
C LEU A 49 11.03 -2.47 -5.19
N LEU A 50 11.11 -3.05 -6.39
CA LEU A 50 12.28 -3.82 -6.82
C LEU A 50 13.54 -2.95 -6.78
N ARG A 51 13.46 -1.73 -7.28
CA ARG A 51 14.58 -0.80 -7.31
C ARG A 51 15.07 -0.47 -5.90
N VAL A 52 14.13 -0.20 -5.00
CA VAL A 52 14.46 0.22 -3.62
C VAL A 52 15.03 -0.96 -2.82
N LEU A 53 14.48 -2.16 -3.00
CA LEU A 53 15.02 -3.36 -2.31
C LEU A 53 16.48 -3.63 -2.70
N ALA A 54 16.90 -3.20 -3.87
CA ALA A 54 18.28 -3.38 -4.33
C ALA A 54 19.24 -2.31 -3.80
N TYR A 55 18.76 -1.33 -3.03
CA TYR A 55 19.64 -0.29 -2.48
C TYR A 55 20.65 -0.90 -1.52
N PRO A 56 21.94 -0.49 -1.62
CA PRO A 56 23.00 -1.04 -0.77
C PRO A 56 22.73 -0.92 0.73
N LYS A 57 21.99 0.10 1.14
CA LYS A 57 21.73 0.31 2.58
C LYS A 57 20.93 -0.82 3.22
N PHE A 58 20.21 -1.62 2.44
CA PHE A 58 19.45 -2.75 2.98
C PHE A 58 20.28 -4.03 3.05
N ASP A 59 21.42 -4.05 2.37
CA ASP A 59 22.36 -5.18 2.39
C ASP A 59 21.67 -6.53 2.11
N LEU A 60 20.79 -6.53 1.13
CA LEU A 60 20.04 -7.72 0.73
C LEU A 60 20.69 -8.35 -0.50
N THR A 61 20.92 -9.65 -0.44
CA THR A 61 21.33 -10.40 -1.62
C THR A 61 20.16 -10.51 -2.58
N ARG A 62 20.42 -10.94 -3.81
CA ARG A 62 19.34 -11.22 -4.75
C ARG A 62 18.40 -12.28 -4.21
N ALA A 63 18.94 -13.31 -3.54
CA ALA A 63 18.12 -14.34 -2.94
C ALA A 63 17.25 -13.79 -1.81
N ASP A 64 17.79 -12.90 -0.98
CA ASP A 64 17.02 -12.23 0.07
C ASP A 64 15.87 -11.41 -0.51
N GLN A 65 16.15 -10.66 -1.58
CA GLN A 65 15.14 -9.86 -2.26
C GLN A 65 14.03 -10.74 -2.81
N ASP A 66 14.37 -11.85 -3.44
CA ASP A 66 13.40 -12.78 -4.01
C ASP A 66 12.52 -13.42 -2.92
N GLU A 67 13.11 -13.76 -1.76
CA GLU A 67 12.33 -14.28 -0.63
C GLU A 67 11.31 -13.27 -0.10
N LEU A 68 11.72 -12.01 0.04
CA LEU A 68 10.81 -10.97 0.51
C LEU A 68 9.69 -10.74 -0.48
N LEU A 69 10.00 -10.72 -1.77
CA LEU A 69 8.98 -10.55 -2.80
C LEU A 69 8.01 -11.71 -2.85
N ALA A 70 8.46 -12.92 -2.53
CA ALA A 70 7.58 -14.09 -2.45
C ALA A 70 6.56 -13.99 -1.32
N ASP A 71 6.82 -13.15 -0.31
CA ASP A 71 5.89 -12.89 0.77
C ASP A 71 4.93 -11.73 0.47
N TYR A 72 5.07 -11.08 -0.67
CA TYR A 72 4.29 -9.90 -1.03
C TYR A 72 3.52 -10.10 -2.34
N LEU A 73 4.23 -10.35 -3.43
CA LEU A 73 3.62 -10.35 -4.78
C LEU A 73 2.51 -11.40 -4.96
N PRO A 74 2.64 -12.63 -4.43
CA PRO A 74 1.56 -13.62 -4.61
C PRO A 74 0.24 -13.22 -3.96
N TYR A 75 0.29 -12.32 -2.98
CA TYR A 75 -0.90 -11.85 -2.26
C TYR A 75 -1.51 -10.61 -2.89
N ALA A 76 -0.85 -10.02 -3.89
CA ALA A 76 -1.28 -8.76 -4.49
C ALA A 76 -2.11 -8.99 -5.74
N GLN A 77 -3.08 -8.11 -5.94
CA GLN A 77 -3.83 -8.03 -7.18
C GLN A 77 -3.23 -6.95 -8.06
N THR A 78 -2.84 -7.30 -9.28
CA THR A 78 -2.28 -6.34 -10.22
C THR A 78 -3.38 -5.55 -10.90
N VAL A 79 -3.27 -4.24 -10.87
CA VAL A 79 -4.17 -3.32 -11.56
C VAL A 79 -3.49 -2.85 -12.84
N ARG A 80 -4.19 -2.99 -13.95
CA ARG A 80 -3.69 -2.53 -15.24
C ARG A 80 -3.95 -1.02 -15.36
N MET A 81 -2.87 -0.26 -15.57
CA MET A 81 -2.98 1.19 -15.68
C MET A 81 -3.37 1.57 -17.11
N PRO A 82 -4.38 2.44 -17.29
CA PRO A 82 -4.70 2.95 -18.63
C PRO A 82 -3.59 3.85 -19.16
N GLN A 83 -3.55 4.01 -20.49
CA GLN A 83 -2.60 4.88 -21.16
C GLN A 83 -3.38 5.94 -21.95
N PRO A 84 -3.28 7.22 -21.57
CA PRO A 84 -2.49 7.77 -20.47
C PRO A 84 -3.10 7.43 -19.12
N PRO A 85 -2.30 7.44 -18.05
CA PRO A 85 -2.82 7.21 -16.71
C PRO A 85 -3.74 8.36 -16.28
N PRO A 86 -4.63 8.13 -15.30
CA PRO A 86 -5.57 9.16 -14.87
C PRO A 86 -4.88 10.35 -14.24
N ARG A 87 -5.50 11.50 -14.34
CA ARG A 87 -5.04 12.70 -13.64
C ARG A 87 -5.39 12.58 -12.17
N VAL A 88 -4.44 12.96 -11.32
CA VAL A 88 -4.59 12.97 -9.87
C VAL A 88 -4.14 14.33 -9.34
N PRO A 89 -4.48 14.68 -8.08
CA PRO A 89 -3.98 15.92 -7.49
C PRO A 89 -2.46 16.00 -7.55
N GLU A 90 -1.94 17.20 -7.73
CA GLU A 90 -0.50 17.41 -7.72
C GLU A 90 0.09 17.00 -6.39
N CYS A 91 1.18 16.27 -6.45
CA CYS A 91 1.92 15.85 -5.29
C CYS A 91 3.31 16.47 -5.34
N ARG A 92 3.80 16.94 -4.19
CA ARG A 92 5.10 17.57 -4.09
C ARG A 92 6.22 16.66 -4.61
N ASP A 93 6.14 15.37 -4.29
CA ASP A 93 7.09 14.40 -4.80
C ASP A 93 6.47 13.64 -5.97
N PRO A 94 7.00 13.81 -7.20
CA PRO A 94 6.47 13.09 -8.36
C PRO A 94 6.51 11.58 -8.23
N LEU A 95 7.39 11.03 -7.40
CA LEU A 95 7.48 9.58 -7.19
C LEU A 95 6.27 9.03 -6.45
N ASP A 96 5.49 9.88 -5.79
CA ASP A 96 4.27 9.46 -5.11
C ASP A 96 3.05 9.39 -6.05
N ILE A 97 3.13 10.05 -7.20
CA ILE A 97 2.02 10.09 -8.16
C ILE A 97 1.54 8.71 -8.59
N PRO A 98 2.41 7.73 -8.90
CA PRO A 98 1.95 6.40 -9.28
C PRO A 98 1.05 5.72 -8.24
N PHE A 99 1.24 6.02 -6.96
CA PHE A 99 0.39 5.45 -5.90
C PHE A 99 -1.01 6.07 -5.92
N LEU A 100 -1.11 7.37 -6.18
CA LEU A 100 -2.41 8.05 -6.33
C LEU A 100 -3.14 7.52 -7.57
N GLN A 101 -2.43 7.33 -8.67
CA GLN A 101 -3.00 6.78 -9.90
C GLN A 101 -3.48 5.35 -9.72
N LEU A 102 -2.70 4.53 -8.99
CA LEU A 102 -3.08 3.17 -8.67
C LEU A 102 -4.34 3.14 -7.80
N ALA A 103 -4.39 4.00 -6.79
CA ALA A 103 -5.55 4.07 -5.90
C ALA A 103 -6.82 4.44 -6.68
N LEU A 104 -6.71 5.41 -7.58
CA LEU A 104 -7.86 5.83 -8.39
C LEU A 104 -8.29 4.74 -9.36
N THR A 105 -7.36 4.20 -10.16
CA THR A 105 -7.66 3.20 -11.17
C THR A 105 -8.15 1.90 -10.55
N GLY A 106 -7.54 1.48 -9.44
CA GLY A 106 -7.90 0.26 -8.73
C GLY A 106 -9.10 0.40 -7.81
N GLN A 107 -9.68 1.61 -7.73
CA GLN A 107 -10.80 1.87 -6.83
C GLN A 107 -10.47 1.51 -5.39
N ALA A 108 -9.28 1.89 -4.95
CA ALA A 108 -8.84 1.66 -3.58
C ALA A 108 -9.68 2.49 -2.59
N GLN A 109 -9.95 1.92 -1.45
CA GLN A 109 -10.64 2.63 -0.37
C GLN A 109 -9.63 3.24 0.59
N ARG A 110 -8.42 2.71 0.63
CA ARG A 110 -7.32 3.22 1.46
C ARG A 110 -6.03 3.26 0.67
N LEU A 111 -5.28 4.34 0.87
CA LEU A 111 -3.88 4.45 0.46
C LEU A 111 -3.08 4.68 1.73
N VAL A 112 -2.20 3.76 2.06
CA VAL A 112 -1.48 3.76 3.34
C VAL A 112 -0.07 4.31 3.13
N SER A 113 0.27 5.35 3.88
CA SER A 113 1.56 6.02 3.76
C SER A 113 1.96 6.69 5.07
N GLY A 114 3.25 6.82 5.31
CA GLY A 114 3.78 7.68 6.34
C GLY A 114 4.39 8.96 5.79
N ASP A 115 4.27 9.18 4.48
CA ASP A 115 4.88 10.31 3.78
C ASP A 115 3.99 11.56 3.89
N GLU A 116 4.55 12.63 4.44
CA GLU A 116 3.84 13.91 4.58
C GLU A 116 3.32 14.44 3.24
N ASP A 117 4.06 14.23 2.17
CA ASP A 117 3.66 14.70 0.84
C ASP A 117 2.38 14.03 0.35
N LEU A 118 2.10 12.81 0.79
CA LEU A 118 0.83 12.13 0.52
C LEU A 118 -0.23 12.46 1.57
N LEU A 119 0.15 12.49 2.84
CA LEU A 119 -0.81 12.73 3.92
C LEU A 119 -1.45 14.11 3.84
N VAL A 120 -0.73 15.13 3.35
CA VAL A 120 -1.32 16.46 3.16
C VAL A 120 -2.42 16.47 2.10
N LEU A 121 -2.46 15.49 1.22
CA LEU A 121 -3.49 15.38 0.18
C LEU A 121 -4.73 14.61 0.64
N ALA A 122 -4.75 14.11 1.87
CA ALA A 122 -5.78 13.17 2.33
C ALA A 122 -7.19 13.70 2.12
N GLN A 123 -7.46 14.94 2.51
CA GLN A 123 -8.80 15.52 2.39
C GLN A 123 -9.19 15.71 0.92
N ALA A 124 -8.32 16.32 0.13
CA ALA A 124 -8.59 16.59 -1.27
C ALA A 124 -8.78 15.30 -2.06
N PHE A 125 -7.95 14.31 -1.80
CA PHE A 125 -8.03 13.02 -2.49
C PHE A 125 -9.31 12.27 -2.13
N HIS A 126 -9.68 12.30 -0.85
CA HIS A 126 -10.92 11.67 -0.39
C HIS A 126 -12.14 12.30 -1.05
N LEU A 127 -12.18 13.63 -1.11
CA LEU A 127 -13.29 14.32 -1.75
C LEU A 127 -13.38 14.03 -3.25
N ALA A 128 -12.23 13.88 -3.90
CA ALA A 128 -12.20 13.63 -5.34
C ALA A 128 -12.48 12.19 -5.73
N THR A 129 -12.08 11.22 -4.90
CA THR A 129 -12.06 9.81 -5.30
C THR A 129 -12.77 8.86 -4.34
N GLY A 130 -13.05 9.30 -3.11
CA GLY A 130 -13.54 8.41 -2.05
C GLY A 130 -12.46 7.61 -1.34
N CYS A 131 -11.22 7.66 -1.81
CA CYS A 131 -10.11 6.95 -1.19
C CYS A 131 -9.53 7.77 -0.04
N ARG A 132 -9.31 7.14 1.10
CA ARG A 132 -8.69 7.79 2.26
C ARG A 132 -7.19 7.49 2.30
N ILE A 133 -6.38 8.53 2.42
CA ILE A 133 -4.95 8.40 2.67
C ILE A 133 -4.73 8.39 4.17
N ILE A 134 -4.24 7.27 4.70
CA ILE A 134 -4.10 7.07 6.14
C ILE A 134 -2.74 6.44 6.48
N THR A 135 -2.37 6.49 7.74
CA THR A 135 -1.15 5.84 8.23
C THR A 135 -1.36 4.34 8.43
N MET A 136 -0.26 3.60 8.56
CA MET A 136 -0.30 2.17 8.90
C MET A 136 -1.02 1.96 10.23
N ALA A 137 -0.74 2.78 11.23
CA ALA A 137 -1.40 2.67 12.52
C ALA A 137 -2.90 2.84 12.40
N ALA A 138 -3.35 3.78 11.58
CA ALA A 138 -4.78 4.01 11.37
C ALA A 138 -5.44 2.82 10.66
N LEU A 139 -4.78 2.22 9.66
CA LEU A 139 -5.33 1.04 9.00
C LEU A 139 -5.47 -0.12 9.97
N LEU A 140 -4.43 -0.40 10.75
CA LEU A 140 -4.47 -1.50 11.73
C LEU A 140 -5.53 -1.27 12.78
N SER A 141 -5.73 -0.02 13.21
CA SER A 141 -6.78 0.33 14.15
C SER A 141 -8.17 0.06 13.58
N GLU A 142 -8.40 0.41 12.30
CA GLU A 142 -9.67 0.11 11.64
C GLU A 142 -9.94 -1.39 11.56
N MET A 143 -8.91 -2.17 11.24
CA MET A 143 -9.05 -3.62 11.13
C MET A 143 -9.33 -4.26 12.47
N THR A 144 -8.64 -3.82 13.53
CA THR A 144 -8.88 -4.31 14.88
C THR A 144 -10.30 -3.96 15.36
N ALA A 145 -10.75 -2.74 15.09
CA ALA A 145 -12.10 -2.32 15.42
C ALA A 145 -13.14 -3.19 14.72
N GLY A 146 -12.89 -3.53 13.44
CA GLY A 146 -13.77 -4.44 12.69
C GLY A 146 -13.80 -5.84 13.27
N GLU A 147 -12.65 -6.35 13.73
CA GLU A 147 -12.57 -7.67 14.35
C GLU A 147 -13.27 -7.73 15.69
N VAL A 148 -13.21 -6.63 16.44
CA VAL A 148 -13.80 -6.53 17.78
C VAL A 148 -15.23 -6.10 17.73
N ALA A 149 -15.71 -5.64 16.57
CA ALA A 149 -17.10 -5.20 16.44
C ALA A 149 -18.04 -6.27 16.96
N PRO A 150 -18.93 -5.94 17.87
CA PRO A 150 -19.81 -6.95 18.44
C PRO A 150 -20.68 -7.57 17.36
N GLU A 151 -20.81 -8.85 17.44
CA GLU A 151 -21.82 -9.50 16.67
C GLU A 151 -23.13 -8.99 17.19
N GLY A 152 -23.80 -8.40 16.36
CA GLY A 152 -25.07 -7.80 16.71
C GLY A 152 -25.90 -8.66 17.60
#